data_6cde7961b9d597b99832fa66d287c506
#
_entry.id   6cde7961b9d597b99832fa66d287c506
#
_cell.length_a   1.000
_cell.length_b   1.000
_cell.length_c   1.000
_cell.angle_alpha   90.00
_cell.angle_beta   90.00
_cell.angle_gamma   90.00
#
_symmetry.space_group_name_H-M   'P 1'
#
loop_
_entity.id
_entity.type
_entity.pdbx_description
1 polymer ?
#
loop_
_entity_poly.entity_id
_entity_poly.type
_entity_poly.pdbx_seq_one_letter_code
_entity_poly.pdbx_strand_id
1 'polypeptide(L)'
;MIIVEVTFKIDSSLTEEILREKFLETAPIYKNTTGLIRKNYISDLKNNIAGGIYCFDNMLNAQRWFDDERIEWITNRYSKPKLKYYENFVVVDNESKKIVSEDNL
;
A
#
# COMPACT_ATOMS: atom_id res chain seq x y z
N MET A 1 -6.67 3.06 -13.13
CA MET A 1 -6.29 2.64 -11.76
C MET A 1 -5.15 3.49 -11.22
N ILE A 2 -4.99 3.50 -9.94
CA ILE A 2 -3.96 4.28 -9.24
C ILE A 2 -3.12 3.35 -8.38
N ILE A 3 -1.81 3.46 -8.52
CA ILE A 3 -0.87 2.80 -7.61
C ILE A 3 -0.40 3.83 -6.59
N VAL A 4 -0.46 3.47 -5.32
CA VAL A 4 0.13 4.29 -4.24
C VAL A 4 1.26 3.52 -3.63
N GLU A 5 2.45 4.09 -3.68
CA GLU A 5 3.63 3.55 -3.02
C GLU A 5 3.78 4.26 -1.67
N VAL A 6 3.73 3.49 -0.61
CA VAL A 6 3.87 4.00 0.76
C VAL A 6 5.09 3.38 1.37
N THR A 7 6.01 4.20 1.84
CA THR A 7 7.21 3.73 2.54
C THR A 7 7.43 4.51 3.82
N PHE A 8 7.97 3.86 4.82
CA PHE A 8 8.30 4.48 6.10
C PHE A 8 9.49 3.76 6.74
N LYS A 9 10.20 4.49 7.58
CA LYS A 9 11.29 3.91 8.36
C LYS A 9 10.73 3.07 9.50
N ILE A 10 11.38 1.96 9.77
CA ILE A 10 11.05 1.08 10.89
C ILE A 10 12.23 0.95 11.83
N ASP A 11 11.94 0.59 13.08
CA ASP A 11 12.97 0.36 14.09
C ASP A 11 13.82 -0.84 13.69
N SER A 12 15.14 -0.73 13.88
CA SER A 12 16.08 -1.79 13.52
C SER A 12 15.91 -3.08 14.32
N SER A 13 15.16 -3.03 15.42
CA SER A 13 14.85 -4.20 16.23
C SER A 13 13.74 -5.07 15.64
N LEU A 14 12.99 -4.56 14.64
CA LEU A 14 11.92 -5.32 14.01
C LEU A 14 12.51 -6.40 13.11
N THR A 15 12.18 -7.64 13.42
CA THR A 15 12.55 -8.80 12.61
C THR A 15 11.49 -9.05 11.55
N GLU A 16 11.80 -9.87 10.55
CA GLU A 16 10.81 -10.30 9.56
C GLU A 16 9.57 -10.90 10.22
N GLU A 17 9.78 -11.72 11.23
CA GLU A 17 8.73 -12.41 11.97
C GLU A 17 7.78 -11.43 12.66
N ILE A 18 8.34 -10.46 13.39
CA ILE A 18 7.56 -9.43 14.09
C ILE A 18 6.82 -8.56 13.07
N LEU A 19 7.48 -8.17 12.01
CA LEU A 19 6.88 -7.32 10.99
C LEU A 19 5.73 -8.03 10.27
N ARG A 20 5.89 -9.32 9.98
CA ARG A 20 4.83 -10.14 9.41
C ARG A 20 3.59 -10.17 10.30
N GLU A 21 3.78 -10.34 11.60
CA GLU A 21 2.67 -10.31 12.56
C GLU A 21 1.95 -8.97 12.57
N LYS A 22 2.72 -7.88 12.55
CA LYS A 22 2.14 -6.52 12.48
C LYS A 22 1.32 -6.31 11.20
N PHE A 23 1.79 -6.80 10.08
CA PHE A 23 1.07 -6.73 8.81
C PHE A 23 -0.22 -7.55 8.86
N LEU A 24 -0.15 -8.75 9.39
CA LEU A 24 -1.33 -9.61 9.50
C LEU A 24 -2.39 -9.03 10.43
N GLU A 25 -2.00 -8.28 11.46
CA GLU A 25 -2.95 -7.58 12.33
C GLU A 25 -3.80 -6.58 11.57
N THR A 26 -3.21 -5.90 10.59
CA THR A 26 -3.89 -4.85 9.84
C THR A 26 -4.54 -5.34 8.54
N ALA A 27 -4.13 -6.49 8.03
CA ALA A 27 -4.63 -7.03 6.77
C ALA A 27 -6.16 -7.08 6.66
N PRO A 28 -6.91 -7.46 7.71
CA PRO A 28 -8.37 -7.47 7.63
C PRO A 28 -9.00 -6.10 7.32
N ILE A 29 -8.37 -5.00 7.74
CA ILE A 29 -8.84 -3.65 7.45
C ILE A 29 -8.93 -3.43 5.95
N TYR A 30 -7.94 -3.92 5.21
CA TYR A 30 -7.82 -3.69 3.77
C TYR A 30 -8.76 -4.56 2.94
N LYS A 31 -9.29 -5.64 3.49
CA LYS A 31 -10.29 -6.46 2.78
C LYS A 31 -11.54 -5.67 2.43
N ASN A 32 -11.88 -4.66 3.24
CA ASN A 32 -13.11 -3.89 3.07
C ASN A 32 -12.85 -2.41 2.76
N THR A 33 -11.65 -2.07 2.36
CA THR A 33 -11.30 -0.69 2.00
C THR A 33 -11.92 -0.32 0.66
N THR A 34 -12.72 0.74 0.67
CA THR A 34 -13.44 1.21 -0.52
C THR A 34 -12.47 1.51 -1.67
N GLY A 35 -12.72 0.88 -2.81
CA GLY A 35 -11.94 1.10 -4.04
C GLY A 35 -10.59 0.41 -4.08
N LEU A 36 -10.16 -0.23 -3.02
CA LEU A 36 -8.90 -0.96 -3.01
C LEU A 36 -9.05 -2.29 -3.71
N ILE A 37 -8.31 -2.46 -4.80
CA ILE A 37 -8.29 -3.69 -5.59
C ILE A 37 -7.31 -4.69 -4.98
N ARG A 38 -6.15 -4.19 -4.57
CA ARG A 38 -5.06 -5.04 -4.07
C ARG A 38 -4.08 -4.21 -3.27
N LYS A 39 -3.54 -4.81 -2.23
CA LYS A 39 -2.42 -4.26 -1.45
C LYS A 39 -1.36 -5.32 -1.26
N ASN A 40 -0.12 -4.97 -1.55
CA ASN A 40 1.03 -5.78 -1.20
C ASN A 40 1.79 -5.08 -0.09
N TYR A 41 2.05 -5.77 1.00
CA TYR A 41 2.97 -5.28 2.02
C TYR A 41 4.40 -5.50 1.54
N ILE A 42 5.25 -4.52 1.78
CA ILE A 42 6.66 -4.59 1.38
C ILE A 42 7.57 -4.33 2.56
N SER A 43 8.77 -4.88 2.49
CA SER A 43 9.80 -4.62 3.49
C SER A 43 11.19 -4.72 2.86
N ASP A 44 12.06 -3.88 3.39
CA ASP A 44 13.48 -3.89 3.08
C ASP A 44 14.19 -3.80 4.45
N LEU A 45 14.33 -4.94 5.10
CA LEU A 45 14.84 -4.99 6.47
C LEU A 45 16.29 -4.53 6.57
N LYS A 46 17.07 -4.76 5.53
CA LYS A 46 18.47 -4.32 5.48
C LYS A 46 18.58 -2.79 5.64
N ASN A 47 17.64 -2.06 5.07
CA ASN A 47 17.63 -0.61 5.09
C ASN A 47 16.61 -0.02 6.09
N ASN A 48 16.00 -0.87 6.93
CA ASN A 48 15.01 -0.47 7.92
C ASN A 48 13.83 0.30 7.31
N ILE A 49 13.29 -0.23 6.21
CA ILE A 49 12.16 0.35 5.49
C ILE A 49 11.08 -0.71 5.34
N ALA A 50 9.84 -0.28 5.49
CA ALA A 50 8.68 -1.09 5.19
C ALA A 50 7.59 -0.21 4.60
N GLY A 51 6.49 -0.81 4.18
CA GLY A 51 5.38 -0.08 3.61
C GLY A 51 4.40 -0.97 2.87
N GLY A 52 3.81 -0.41 1.84
CA GLY A 52 2.85 -1.12 1.01
C GLY A 52 2.74 -0.53 -0.38
N ILE A 53 2.36 -1.39 -1.30
CA ILE A 53 1.98 -0.99 -2.66
C ILE A 53 0.47 -1.24 -2.78
N TYR A 54 -0.26 -0.18 -3.03
CA TYR A 54 -1.72 -0.21 -3.08
C TYR A 54 -2.18 0.03 -4.51
N CYS A 55 -3.17 -0.73 -4.95
CA CYS A 55 -3.85 -0.46 -6.22
C CYS A 55 -5.29 -0.08 -5.94
N PHE A 56 -5.66 1.16 -6.26
CA PHE A 56 -7.02 1.67 -6.14
C PHE A 56 -7.68 1.80 -7.51
N ASP A 57 -8.99 1.72 -7.53
CA ASP A 57 -9.79 1.88 -8.75
C ASP A 57 -9.73 3.30 -9.31
N ASN A 58 -9.62 4.32 -8.43
CA ASN A 58 -9.52 5.72 -8.85
C ASN A 58 -8.79 6.57 -7.81
N MET A 59 -8.43 7.79 -8.22
CA MET A 59 -7.67 8.74 -7.39
C MET A 59 -8.47 9.18 -6.17
N LEU A 60 -9.78 9.40 -6.33
CA LEU A 60 -10.63 9.87 -5.23
C LEU A 60 -10.61 8.87 -4.07
N ASN A 61 -10.78 7.59 -4.36
CA ASN A 61 -10.76 6.56 -3.33
C ASN A 61 -9.38 6.42 -2.68
N ALA A 62 -8.32 6.53 -3.47
CA ALA A 62 -6.96 6.51 -2.94
C ALA A 62 -6.71 7.67 -1.98
N GLN A 63 -7.07 8.89 -2.37
CA GLN A 63 -6.89 10.08 -1.54
C GLN A 63 -7.75 10.07 -0.29
N ARG A 64 -8.98 9.56 -0.37
CA ARG A 64 -9.85 9.41 0.79
C ARG A 64 -9.30 8.44 1.81
N TRP A 65 -8.67 7.37 1.36
CA TRP A 65 -8.06 6.41 2.27
C TRP A 65 -6.88 7.02 3.02
N PHE A 66 -6.01 7.74 2.31
CA PHE A 66 -4.83 8.37 2.90
C PHE A 66 -5.12 9.79 3.37
N ASP A 67 -6.16 9.94 4.17
CA ASP A 67 -6.47 11.21 4.83
C ASP A 67 -5.49 11.47 6.00
N ASP A 68 -5.60 12.64 6.61
CA ASP A 68 -4.70 13.04 7.70
C ASP A 68 -4.75 12.08 8.88
N GLU A 69 -5.92 11.56 9.19
CA GLU A 69 -6.13 10.62 10.28
C GLU A 69 -5.41 9.30 10.02
N ARG A 70 -5.47 8.80 8.79
CA ARG A 70 -4.77 7.59 8.38
C ARG A 70 -3.26 7.78 8.39
N ILE A 71 -2.78 8.92 7.92
CA ILE A 71 -1.35 9.26 7.95
C ILE A 71 -0.84 9.31 9.38
N GLU A 72 -1.61 9.89 10.29
CA GLU A 72 -1.27 9.91 11.71
C GLU A 72 -1.22 8.51 12.31
N TRP A 73 -2.18 7.66 11.95
CA TRP A 73 -2.23 6.26 12.40
C TRP A 73 -0.99 5.48 11.96
N ILE A 74 -0.57 5.64 10.71
CA ILE A 74 0.66 5.01 10.20
C ILE A 74 1.88 5.56 10.95
N THR A 75 1.93 6.87 11.14
CA THR A 75 3.04 7.54 11.83
C THR A 75 3.21 7.02 13.25
N ASN A 76 2.12 6.87 13.97
CA ASN A 76 2.14 6.38 15.36
C ASN A 76 2.49 4.90 15.44
N ARG A 77 2.13 4.14 14.43
CA ARG A 77 2.42 2.70 14.40
C ARG A 77 3.86 2.41 13.98
N TYR A 78 4.44 3.23 13.12
CA TYR A 78 5.79 3.04 12.58
C TYR A 78 6.60 4.34 12.57
N SER A 79 6.36 5.18 11.59
CA SER A 79 6.98 6.49 11.41
C SER A 79 6.25 7.23 10.29
N LYS A 80 6.62 8.49 10.07
CA LYS A 80 5.99 9.31 9.04
C LYS A 80 6.18 8.70 7.65
N PRO A 81 5.09 8.37 6.95
CA PRO A 81 5.20 7.75 5.64
C PRO A 81 5.51 8.75 4.52
N LYS A 82 6.14 8.24 3.48
CA LYS A 82 6.22 8.91 2.18
C LYS A 82 5.22 8.23 1.27
N LEU A 83 4.39 9.03 0.61
CA LEU A 83 3.41 8.54 -0.33
C LEU A 83 3.75 9.06 -1.73
N LYS A 84 3.65 8.17 -2.70
CA LYS A 84 3.77 8.54 -4.10
C LYS A 84 2.65 7.89 -4.89
N TYR A 85 1.95 8.70 -5.67
CA TYR A 85 0.81 8.29 -6.49
C TYR A 85 1.23 8.17 -7.93
N TYR A 86 0.77 7.10 -8.58
CA TYR A 86 1.03 6.85 -9.99
C TYR A 86 -0.28 6.53 -10.68
N GLU A 87 -0.45 7.03 -11.89
CA GLU A 87 -1.50 6.56 -12.77
C GLU A 87 -1.07 5.21 -13.34
N ASN A 88 -1.99 4.26 -13.36
CA ASN A 88 -1.72 2.90 -13.79
C ASN A 88 -2.65 2.56 -14.97
N PHE A 89 -2.18 2.75 -16.18
CA PHE A 89 -2.97 2.60 -17.40
C PHE A 89 -3.06 1.17 -17.89
N VAL A 90 -2.00 0.40 -17.69
CA VAL A 90 -1.88 -0.94 -18.26
C VAL A 90 -1.41 -1.91 -17.19
N VAL A 91 -2.10 -3.04 -17.09
CA VAL A 91 -1.72 -4.13 -16.20
C VAL A 91 -1.58 -5.39 -17.01
N VAL A 92 -0.46 -6.06 -16.89
CA VAL A 92 -0.28 -7.43 -17.38
C VAL A 92 -0.43 -8.35 -16.19
N ASP A 93 -1.49 -9.14 -16.18
CA ASP A 93 -1.78 -10.09 -15.11
C ASP A 93 -1.60 -11.51 -15.61
N ASN A 94 -0.48 -12.11 -15.27
CA ASN A 94 -0.14 -13.45 -15.74
C ASN A 94 -0.86 -14.57 -14.98
N GLU A 95 -1.46 -14.26 -13.84
CA GLU A 95 -2.31 -15.23 -13.15
C GLU A 95 -3.62 -15.43 -13.89
N SER A 96 -4.26 -14.33 -14.28
CA SER A 96 -5.50 -14.38 -15.08
C SER A 96 -5.25 -14.45 -16.58
N LYS A 97 -3.99 -14.27 -17.03
CA LYS A 97 -3.61 -14.20 -18.44
C LYS A 97 -4.28 -13.05 -19.17
N LYS A 98 -4.47 -11.92 -18.50
CA LYS A 98 -5.17 -10.76 -19.07
C LYS A 98 -4.26 -9.54 -19.13
N ILE A 99 -4.50 -8.75 -20.15
CA ILE A 99 -3.95 -7.39 -20.25
C ILE A 99 -5.12 -6.44 -20.06
N VAL A 100 -5.03 -5.59 -19.04
CA VAL A 100 -6.05 -4.58 -18.75
C VAL A 100 -5.51 -3.22 -19.16
N SER A 101 -6.27 -2.49 -19.95
CA SER A 101 -5.90 -1.16 -20.42
C SER A 101 -7.05 -0.20 -20.18
N GLU A 102 -6.73 0.97 -19.63
CA GLU A 102 -7.69 2.04 -19.43
C GLU A 102 -7.50 3.07 -20.54
N ASP A 103 -8.54 3.25 -21.36
CA ASP A 103 -8.47 4.09 -22.55
C ASP A 103 -8.92 5.53 -22.32
N ASN A 104 -9.60 5.82 -21.22
CA ASN A 104 -10.26 7.10 -20.95
C ASN A 104 -9.71 7.80 -19.72
N LEU A 105 -8.47 8.13 -19.80
CA LEU A 105 -7.84 8.80 -18.65
C LEU A 105 -7.66 10.29 -18.88
#